data_6ab206cb803bcc168db222ddf2819d35
#
_entry.id   6ab206cb803bcc168db222ddf2819d35
#
_cell.length_a   1.000
_cell.length_b   1.000
_cell.length_c   1.000
_cell.angle_alpha   90.00
_cell.angle_beta   90.00
_cell.angle_gamma   90.00
#
_symmetry.space_group_name_H-M   'P 1'
#
loop_
_entity.id
_entity.type
_entity.pdbx_description
1 polymer ?
#
loop_
_entity_poly.entity_id
_entity_poly.type
_entity_poly.pdbx_seq_one_letter_code
_entity_poly.pdbx_strand_id
1 'polypeptide(L)'
;MYGLITGDTVSVDPYCVAANVQLVSKNESGEWFYNTDQFARTVDLCEKIQALYNDPSTYVFKTATYDDTGKTDIVEAFAKSGSMMATVQVFALETNVGDLAEFDYGIAPMPKFDENQENYATYVQDQVTGIGVSSSIADEDTLSMMGAVLECMASESYATVVDAYYSTALSYQYLQNPESKEMLDLIYDSLTFDFSGACSNIIMNNGGQSLRDVLRPLFSGKSTKLGSTLTKWEKSTNKALGKINDFLADLEY
;
A
#
# COMPACT_ATOMS: atom_id res chain seq x y z
N MET A 1 4.86 -8.96 -26.36
CA MET A 1 3.92 -8.16 -25.57
C MET A 1 3.32 -9.05 -24.49
N TYR A 2 3.35 -8.62 -23.25
CA TYR A 2 2.76 -9.33 -22.10
C TYR A 2 1.34 -8.81 -21.81
N GLY A 3 0.52 -9.60 -21.15
CA GLY A 3 -0.77 -9.15 -20.60
C GLY A 3 -0.57 -8.24 -19.41
N LEU A 4 0.33 -8.63 -18.49
CA LEU A 4 0.66 -7.88 -17.27
C LEU A 4 2.18 -7.81 -17.06
N ILE A 5 2.64 -6.65 -16.60
CA ILE A 5 3.97 -6.47 -16.02
C ILE A 5 3.84 -6.05 -14.56
N THR A 6 4.56 -6.70 -13.66
CA THR A 6 4.53 -6.42 -12.21
C THR A 6 5.88 -6.74 -11.56
N GLY A 7 6.05 -6.42 -10.29
CA GLY A 7 7.24 -6.79 -9.49
C GLY A 7 6.97 -7.95 -8.55
N ASP A 8 8.03 -8.58 -8.03
CA ASP A 8 7.95 -9.78 -7.22
C ASP A 8 7.81 -9.55 -5.70
N THR A 9 8.28 -8.43 -5.19
CA THR A 9 8.36 -8.15 -3.75
C THR A 9 7.28 -7.20 -3.28
N VAL A 10 7.56 -5.92 -3.27
CA VAL A 10 6.64 -4.87 -2.77
C VAL A 10 5.35 -4.76 -3.59
N SER A 11 5.37 -5.22 -4.83
CA SER A 11 4.19 -5.18 -5.72
C SER A 11 3.07 -6.14 -5.31
N VAL A 12 3.29 -7.03 -4.33
CA VAL A 12 2.22 -7.88 -3.75
C VAL A 12 1.41 -7.16 -2.68
N ASP A 13 1.99 -6.19 -1.97
CA ASP A 13 1.33 -5.47 -0.88
C ASP A 13 0.00 -4.81 -1.31
N PRO A 14 -0.05 -4.11 -2.47
CA PRO A 14 -1.29 -3.53 -2.96
C PRO A 14 -2.42 -4.54 -3.15
N TYR A 15 -2.13 -5.76 -3.58
CA TYR A 15 -3.15 -6.81 -3.72
C TYR A 15 -3.72 -7.24 -2.36
N CYS A 16 -2.88 -7.32 -1.32
CA CYS A 16 -3.32 -7.68 0.02
C CYS A 16 -4.30 -6.64 0.58
N VAL A 17 -3.95 -5.36 0.46
CA VAL A 17 -4.81 -4.27 0.92
C VAL A 17 -6.07 -4.17 0.07
N ALA A 18 -5.94 -4.21 -1.26
CA ALA A 18 -7.08 -4.15 -2.18
C ALA A 18 -8.07 -5.30 -1.96
N ALA A 19 -7.59 -6.47 -1.55
CA ALA A 19 -8.43 -7.61 -1.18
C ALA A 19 -8.99 -7.55 0.26
N ASN A 20 -8.81 -6.45 0.98
CA ASN A 20 -9.22 -6.31 2.39
C ASN A 20 -8.65 -7.42 3.30
N VAL A 21 -7.40 -7.83 3.07
CA VAL A 21 -6.70 -8.75 3.96
C VAL A 21 -6.05 -7.95 5.09
N GLN A 22 -6.60 -8.06 6.28
CA GLN A 22 -6.13 -7.37 7.48
C GLN A 22 -5.66 -8.38 8.53
N LEU A 23 -4.40 -8.81 8.42
CA LEU A 23 -3.80 -9.75 9.37
C LEU A 23 -3.58 -9.14 10.76
N VAL A 24 -3.56 -7.81 10.87
CA VAL A 24 -3.52 -7.09 12.13
C VAL A 24 -4.73 -6.18 12.17
N SER A 25 -5.56 -6.35 13.19
CA SER A 25 -6.82 -5.62 13.35
C SER A 25 -6.96 -5.12 14.79
N LYS A 26 -7.89 -4.21 15.03
CA LYS A 26 -8.32 -3.82 16.39
C LYS A 26 -9.54 -4.62 16.81
N ASN A 27 -9.55 -5.04 18.09
CA ASN A 27 -10.72 -5.62 18.72
C ASN A 27 -11.71 -4.51 19.20
N GLU A 28 -12.83 -4.90 19.79
CA GLU A 28 -13.84 -3.98 20.32
C GLU A 28 -13.30 -3.05 21.43
N SER A 29 -12.25 -3.46 22.13
CA SER A 29 -11.57 -2.66 23.16
C SER A 29 -10.53 -1.70 22.58
N GLY A 30 -10.33 -1.71 21.26
CA GLY A 30 -9.33 -0.87 20.57
C GLY A 30 -7.91 -1.43 20.58
N GLU A 31 -7.69 -2.64 21.10
CA GLU A 31 -6.39 -3.29 21.15
C GLU A 31 -6.05 -3.98 19.82
N TRP A 32 -4.81 -3.89 19.41
CA TRP A 32 -4.29 -4.58 18.23
C TRP A 32 -4.10 -6.07 18.50
N PHE A 33 -4.54 -6.91 17.55
CA PHE A 33 -4.39 -8.35 17.62
C PHE A 33 -4.09 -8.96 16.24
N TYR A 34 -3.50 -10.16 16.22
CA TYR A 34 -3.29 -10.92 15.00
C TYR A 34 -4.57 -11.65 14.63
N ASN A 35 -5.17 -11.24 13.52
CA ASN A 35 -6.49 -11.69 13.11
C ASN A 35 -6.44 -13.01 12.35
N THR A 36 -6.64 -14.11 13.08
CA THR A 36 -6.62 -15.47 12.52
C THR A 36 -7.80 -15.76 11.59
N ASP A 37 -8.91 -15.01 11.70
CA ASP A 37 -10.07 -15.16 10.83
C ASP A 37 -9.76 -14.76 9.39
N GLN A 38 -8.69 -13.99 9.18
CA GLN A 38 -8.21 -13.60 7.86
C GLN A 38 -7.34 -14.67 7.17
N PHE A 39 -6.97 -15.75 7.86
CA PHE A 39 -6.04 -16.74 7.32
C PHE A 39 -6.56 -17.43 6.06
N ALA A 40 -7.80 -17.86 6.06
CA ALA A 40 -8.41 -18.50 4.89
C ALA A 40 -8.40 -17.56 3.69
N ARG A 41 -8.90 -16.31 3.87
CA ARG A 41 -8.90 -15.29 2.81
C ARG A 41 -7.48 -14.98 2.31
N THR A 42 -6.50 -14.94 3.20
CA THR A 42 -5.09 -14.69 2.84
C THR A 42 -4.53 -15.83 2.00
N VAL A 43 -4.87 -17.09 2.32
CA VAL A 43 -4.45 -18.27 1.53
C VAL A 43 -5.08 -18.24 0.15
N ASP A 44 -6.39 -18.00 0.06
CA ASP A 44 -7.11 -17.93 -1.22
C ASP A 44 -6.58 -16.78 -2.10
N LEU A 45 -6.28 -15.62 -1.51
CA LEU A 45 -5.64 -14.52 -2.22
C LEU A 45 -4.25 -14.91 -2.74
N CYS A 46 -3.47 -15.60 -1.91
CA CYS A 46 -2.14 -16.07 -2.32
C CYS A 46 -2.23 -16.99 -3.54
N GLU A 47 -3.18 -17.90 -3.57
CA GLU A 47 -3.40 -18.80 -4.72
C GLU A 47 -3.77 -18.02 -5.98
N LYS A 48 -4.63 -17.00 -5.86
CA LYS A 48 -4.99 -16.11 -6.99
C LYS A 48 -3.78 -15.34 -7.51
N ILE A 49 -2.97 -14.76 -6.62
CA ILE A 49 -1.76 -14.01 -7.01
C ILE A 49 -0.72 -14.96 -7.62
N GLN A 50 -0.52 -16.15 -7.04
CA GLN A 50 0.39 -17.15 -7.62
C GLN A 50 -0.06 -17.58 -9.01
N ALA A 51 -1.36 -17.78 -9.23
CA ALA A 51 -1.89 -18.10 -10.56
C ALA A 51 -1.59 -16.97 -11.56
N LEU A 52 -1.83 -15.71 -11.17
CA LEU A 52 -1.54 -14.53 -11.99
C LEU A 52 -0.03 -14.40 -12.30
N TYR A 53 0.83 -14.53 -11.27
CA TYR A 53 2.28 -14.34 -11.42
C TYR A 53 2.98 -15.47 -12.18
N ASN A 54 2.39 -16.67 -12.20
CA ASN A 54 2.91 -17.81 -12.95
C ASN A 54 2.24 -17.99 -14.33
N ASP A 55 1.30 -17.12 -14.70
CA ASP A 55 0.71 -17.12 -16.03
C ASP A 55 1.77 -16.73 -17.09
N PRO A 56 1.85 -17.45 -18.22
CA PRO A 56 2.83 -17.12 -19.28
C PRO A 56 2.67 -15.73 -19.88
N SER A 57 1.51 -15.10 -19.75
CA SER A 57 1.25 -13.73 -20.19
C SER A 57 1.68 -12.67 -19.17
N THR A 58 2.11 -13.06 -17.97
CA THR A 58 2.60 -12.16 -16.93
C THR A 58 4.12 -12.16 -16.90
N TYR A 59 4.72 -10.96 -16.91
CA TYR A 59 6.14 -10.78 -16.66
C TYR A 59 6.35 -10.20 -15.27
N VAL A 60 7.08 -10.93 -14.42
CA VAL A 60 7.39 -10.52 -13.06
C VAL A 60 8.85 -10.09 -12.98
N PHE A 61 9.09 -8.79 -12.79
CA PHE A 61 10.42 -8.27 -12.54
C PHE A 61 10.91 -8.72 -11.16
N LYS A 62 12.07 -9.35 -11.14
CA LYS A 62 12.76 -9.71 -9.88
C LYS A 62 13.51 -8.48 -9.40
N THR A 63 13.08 -7.95 -8.27
CA THR A 63 13.69 -6.77 -7.67
C THR A 63 13.57 -5.55 -8.60
N ALA A 64 12.38 -4.95 -8.65
CA ALA A 64 12.21 -3.69 -9.37
C ALA A 64 13.20 -2.66 -8.80
N THR A 65 14.20 -2.31 -9.58
CA THR A 65 15.19 -1.29 -9.22
C THR A 65 14.71 0.06 -9.72
N TYR A 66 14.86 1.08 -8.87
CA TYR A 66 14.72 2.48 -9.30
C TYR A 66 16.07 2.90 -9.88
N ASP A 67 16.06 3.55 -11.03
CA ASP A 67 17.24 4.25 -11.55
C ASP A 67 17.41 5.61 -10.83
N ASP A 68 18.48 6.34 -11.14
CA ASP A 68 18.78 7.64 -10.56
C ASP A 68 17.69 8.72 -10.85
N THR A 69 16.77 8.44 -11.78
CA THR A 69 15.64 9.32 -12.14
C THR A 69 14.32 8.90 -11.49
N GLY A 70 14.32 7.86 -10.67
CA GLY A 70 13.13 7.30 -10.04
C GLY A 70 12.30 6.38 -10.96
N LYS A 71 12.80 6.08 -12.16
CA LYS A 71 12.15 5.15 -13.10
C LYS A 71 12.33 3.72 -12.62
N THR A 72 11.27 2.93 -12.76
CA THR A 72 11.34 1.49 -12.55
C THR A 72 11.39 0.76 -13.88
N ASP A 73 12.01 -0.42 -13.90
CA ASP A 73 11.98 -1.32 -15.06
C ASP A 73 10.54 -1.60 -15.53
N ILE A 74 9.58 -1.62 -14.61
CA ILE A 74 8.15 -1.84 -14.89
C ILE A 74 7.59 -0.68 -15.72
N VAL A 75 7.84 0.57 -15.28
CA VAL A 75 7.35 1.78 -15.95
C VAL A 75 7.96 1.90 -17.34
N GLU A 76 9.26 1.70 -17.46
CA GLU A 76 9.95 1.78 -18.75
C GLU A 76 9.47 0.69 -19.73
N ALA A 77 9.27 -0.53 -19.23
CA ALA A 77 8.76 -1.62 -20.05
C ALA A 77 7.32 -1.38 -20.51
N PHE A 78 6.46 -0.81 -19.65
CA PHE A 78 5.10 -0.43 -20.01
C PHE A 78 5.11 0.69 -21.06
N ALA A 79 5.84 1.77 -20.81
CA ALA A 79 5.93 2.92 -21.73
C ALA A 79 6.45 2.55 -23.13
N LYS A 80 7.25 1.50 -23.23
CA LYS A 80 7.71 0.92 -24.53
C LYS A 80 6.69 -0.06 -25.15
N SER A 81 5.43 -0.04 -24.73
CA SER A 81 4.38 -0.97 -25.23
C SER A 81 4.71 -2.45 -24.99
N GLY A 82 5.44 -2.74 -23.90
CA GLY A 82 5.84 -4.10 -23.54
C GLY A 82 4.68 -4.96 -22.98
N SER A 83 3.60 -4.33 -22.49
CA SER A 83 2.43 -5.01 -21.93
C SER A 83 1.14 -4.25 -22.13
N MET A 84 0.00 -4.94 -21.91
CA MET A 84 -1.31 -4.34 -21.90
C MET A 84 -1.60 -3.64 -20.56
N MET A 85 -1.05 -4.14 -19.45
CA MET A 85 -1.24 -3.62 -18.09
C MET A 85 0.08 -3.61 -17.33
N ALA A 86 0.21 -2.69 -16.38
CA ALA A 86 1.31 -2.66 -15.43
C ALA A 86 0.80 -2.26 -14.03
N THR A 87 1.37 -2.84 -12.98
CA THR A 87 1.15 -2.37 -11.61
C THR A 87 2.21 -1.34 -11.27
N VAL A 88 1.77 -0.10 -11.06
CA VAL A 88 2.64 1.05 -10.76
C VAL A 88 2.05 1.88 -9.62
N GLN A 89 2.87 2.70 -9.02
CA GLN A 89 2.42 3.72 -8.06
C GLN A 89 1.85 4.93 -8.81
N VAL A 90 0.88 5.62 -8.22
CA VAL A 90 0.23 6.79 -8.86
C VAL A 90 1.24 7.88 -9.24
N PHE A 91 2.26 8.12 -8.41
CA PHE A 91 3.28 9.11 -8.72
C PHE A 91 4.10 8.81 -10.01
N ALA A 92 4.11 7.55 -10.45
CA ALA A 92 4.78 7.19 -11.71
C ALA A 92 4.10 7.79 -12.94
N LEU A 93 2.84 8.20 -12.83
CA LEU A 93 2.12 8.92 -13.89
C LEU A 93 2.80 10.27 -14.17
N GLU A 94 3.16 10.98 -13.10
CA GLU A 94 3.79 12.29 -13.19
C GLU A 94 5.25 12.20 -13.66
N THR A 95 6.01 11.29 -13.07
CA THR A 95 7.47 11.31 -13.25
C THR A 95 7.96 10.50 -14.45
N ASN A 96 7.17 9.54 -14.94
CA ASN A 96 7.73 8.54 -15.83
C ASN A 96 6.83 8.06 -16.97
N VAL A 97 5.57 7.68 -16.69
CA VAL A 97 4.71 7.13 -17.74
C VAL A 97 4.28 8.22 -18.71
N GLY A 98 3.89 9.39 -18.17
CA GLY A 98 3.41 10.52 -18.96
C GLY A 98 4.46 11.06 -19.95
N ASP A 99 5.72 11.04 -19.55
CA ASP A 99 6.83 11.53 -20.38
C ASP A 99 7.38 10.48 -21.37
N LEU A 100 7.18 9.19 -21.09
CA LEU A 100 7.77 8.11 -21.87
C LEU A 100 6.80 7.41 -22.81
N ALA A 101 5.49 7.38 -22.49
CA ALA A 101 4.52 6.66 -23.29
C ALA A 101 4.11 7.47 -24.52
N GLU A 102 4.32 6.91 -25.71
CA GLU A 102 3.87 7.48 -26.99
C GLU A 102 2.46 6.98 -27.38
N PHE A 103 1.69 6.49 -26.42
CA PHE A 103 0.34 5.94 -26.61
C PHE A 103 -0.59 6.36 -25.48
N ASP A 104 -1.88 6.39 -25.78
CA ASP A 104 -2.90 6.67 -24.77
C ASP A 104 -3.05 5.50 -23.81
N TYR A 105 -3.10 5.80 -22.51
CA TYR A 105 -3.32 4.81 -21.46
C TYR A 105 -4.39 5.29 -20.47
N GLY A 106 -5.00 4.34 -19.79
CA GLY A 106 -5.92 4.60 -18.70
C GLY A 106 -5.36 4.11 -17.37
N ILE A 107 -6.03 4.47 -16.29
CA ILE A 107 -5.75 3.95 -14.96
C ILE A 107 -6.95 3.17 -14.43
N ALA A 108 -6.69 2.25 -13.53
CA ALA A 108 -7.71 1.51 -12.81
C ALA A 108 -7.23 1.24 -11.37
N PRO A 109 -8.14 1.19 -10.39
CA PRO A 109 -7.79 0.76 -9.04
C PRO A 109 -7.33 -0.70 -9.03
N MET A 110 -6.60 -1.09 -8.00
CA MET A 110 -6.29 -2.50 -7.78
C MET A 110 -7.59 -3.31 -7.63
N PRO A 111 -7.64 -4.54 -8.16
CA PRO A 111 -8.87 -5.33 -8.17
C PRO A 111 -9.30 -5.72 -6.76
N LYS A 112 -10.61 -5.72 -6.51
CA LYS A 112 -11.21 -6.33 -5.31
C LYS A 112 -10.95 -7.84 -5.31
N PHE A 113 -11.05 -8.45 -4.13
CA PHE A 113 -10.90 -9.90 -3.97
C PHE A 113 -11.90 -10.70 -4.80
N ASP A 114 -13.16 -10.27 -4.74
CA ASP A 114 -14.29 -10.83 -5.49
C ASP A 114 -15.42 -9.79 -5.62
N GLU A 115 -16.52 -10.19 -6.26
CA GLU A 115 -17.71 -9.35 -6.47
C GLU A 115 -18.49 -9.04 -5.18
N ASN A 116 -18.30 -9.82 -4.10
CA ASN A 116 -18.97 -9.60 -2.82
C ASN A 116 -18.26 -8.53 -1.98
N GLN A 117 -17.05 -8.18 -2.33
CA GLN A 117 -16.35 -7.07 -1.65
C GLN A 117 -17.00 -5.75 -2.07
N GLU A 118 -17.60 -5.05 -1.10
CA GLU A 118 -18.37 -3.84 -1.36
C GLU A 118 -17.49 -2.69 -1.85
N ASN A 119 -16.43 -2.38 -1.13
CA ASN A 119 -15.59 -1.20 -1.38
C ASN A 119 -14.23 -1.57 -1.95
N TYR A 120 -13.67 -0.66 -2.75
CA TYR A 120 -12.25 -0.69 -3.10
C TYR A 120 -11.40 -0.30 -1.90
N ALA A 121 -10.14 -0.73 -1.90
CA ALA A 121 -9.14 -0.27 -0.95
C ALA A 121 -7.81 -0.06 -1.71
N THR A 122 -7.25 1.11 -1.58
CA THR A 122 -6.00 1.48 -2.23
C THR A 122 -4.88 1.59 -1.21
N TYR A 123 -3.82 0.84 -1.44
CA TYR A 123 -2.67 0.78 -0.54
C TYR A 123 -1.92 2.10 -0.47
N VAL A 124 -1.83 2.67 0.73
CA VAL A 124 -0.90 3.75 1.05
C VAL A 124 0.41 3.12 1.48
N GLN A 125 1.48 3.38 0.72
CA GLN A 125 2.81 2.85 1.02
C GLN A 125 3.31 3.38 2.38
N ASP A 126 4.13 2.58 3.07
CA ASP A 126 4.68 2.89 4.40
C ASP A 126 5.72 4.05 4.41
N GLN A 127 6.10 4.58 3.26
CA GLN A 127 7.00 5.74 3.12
C GLN A 127 6.20 7.05 3.10
N VAL A 128 5.44 7.31 4.16
CA VAL A 128 4.72 8.57 4.35
C VAL A 128 5.49 9.49 5.29
N THR A 129 5.47 10.79 4.99
CA THR A 129 6.05 11.80 5.88
C THR A 129 5.03 12.18 6.94
N GLY A 130 5.42 12.05 8.20
CA GLY A 130 4.64 12.52 9.35
C GLY A 130 5.26 13.79 9.94
N ILE A 131 4.43 14.64 10.51
CA ILE A 131 4.87 15.79 11.31
C ILE A 131 4.67 15.43 12.77
N GLY A 132 5.75 15.51 13.57
CA GLY A 132 5.71 15.29 15.00
C GLY A 132 5.91 16.57 15.79
N VAL A 133 5.20 16.70 16.89
CA VAL A 133 5.44 17.75 17.90
C VAL A 133 6.26 17.13 19.05
N SER A 134 7.28 17.84 19.52
CA SER A 134 8.14 17.31 20.59
C SER A 134 7.37 17.19 21.91
N SER A 135 7.46 16.05 22.57
CA SER A 135 6.89 15.82 23.90
C SER A 135 7.60 16.61 25.02
N SER A 136 8.74 17.25 24.73
CA SER A 136 9.44 18.13 25.68
C SER A 136 8.80 19.50 25.85
N ILE A 137 7.82 19.85 25.02
CA ILE A 137 7.06 21.10 25.13
C ILE A 137 5.99 20.91 26.21
N ALA A 138 6.21 21.51 27.37
CA ALA A 138 5.30 21.40 28.52
C ALA A 138 4.31 22.58 28.63
N ASP A 139 4.48 23.62 27.83
CA ASP A 139 3.61 24.80 27.85
C ASP A 139 2.37 24.58 26.99
N GLU A 140 1.20 24.57 27.63
CA GLU A 140 -0.09 24.29 26.99
C GLU A 140 -0.46 25.34 25.92
N ASP A 141 -0.12 26.61 26.12
CA ASP A 141 -0.39 27.68 25.15
C ASP A 141 0.46 27.48 23.90
N THR A 142 1.72 27.09 24.06
CA THR A 142 2.61 26.74 22.93
C THR A 142 2.11 25.51 22.18
N LEU A 143 1.69 24.45 22.87
CA LEU A 143 1.12 23.25 22.23
C LEU A 143 -0.16 23.58 21.46
N SER A 144 -1.05 24.38 22.04
CA SER A 144 -2.29 24.82 21.40
C SER A 144 -2.01 25.64 20.15
N MET A 145 -1.05 26.57 20.22
CA MET A 145 -0.63 27.36 19.05
C MET A 145 -0.02 26.48 17.96
N MET A 146 0.83 25.52 18.29
CA MET A 146 1.41 24.59 17.32
C MET A 146 0.32 23.74 16.66
N GLY A 147 -0.64 23.24 17.43
CA GLY A 147 -1.80 22.51 16.91
C GLY A 147 -2.61 23.35 15.91
N ALA A 148 -2.91 24.60 16.26
CA ALA A 148 -3.62 25.52 15.37
C ALA A 148 -2.84 25.82 14.08
N VAL A 149 -1.51 25.95 14.14
CA VAL A 149 -0.68 26.14 12.94
C VAL A 149 -0.70 24.90 12.05
N LEU A 150 -0.56 23.70 12.63
CA LEU A 150 -0.59 22.44 11.88
C LEU A 150 -1.96 22.22 11.22
N GLU A 151 -3.05 22.51 11.93
CA GLU A 151 -4.40 22.43 11.39
C GLU A 151 -4.61 23.41 10.22
N CYS A 152 -4.14 24.65 10.37
CA CYS A 152 -4.17 25.64 9.30
C CYS A 152 -3.36 25.19 8.07
N MET A 153 -2.15 24.64 8.29
CA MET A 153 -1.32 24.11 7.20
C MET A 153 -2.00 22.95 6.49
N ALA A 154 -2.64 22.03 7.23
CA ALA A 154 -3.35 20.89 6.68
C ALA A 154 -4.56 21.36 5.84
N SER A 155 -5.35 22.29 6.37
CA SER A 155 -6.51 22.87 5.70
C SER A 155 -6.14 23.59 4.40
N GLU A 156 -5.12 24.46 4.45
CA GLU A 156 -4.62 25.17 3.26
C GLU A 156 -4.02 24.21 2.24
N SER A 157 -3.27 23.19 2.70
CA SER A 157 -2.73 22.16 1.81
C SER A 157 -3.82 21.36 1.11
N TYR A 158 -4.88 20.99 1.83
CA TYR A 158 -6.04 20.33 1.25
C TYR A 158 -6.74 21.18 0.20
N ALA A 159 -6.97 22.46 0.50
CA ALA A 159 -7.70 23.37 -0.38
C ALA A 159 -6.89 23.82 -1.62
N THR A 160 -5.57 23.79 -1.56
CA THR A 160 -4.71 24.35 -2.61
C THR A 160 -3.79 23.30 -3.24
N VAL A 161 -2.96 22.62 -2.44
CA VAL A 161 -1.95 21.70 -2.96
C VAL A 161 -2.58 20.41 -3.48
N VAL A 162 -3.47 19.81 -2.70
CA VAL A 162 -4.16 18.57 -3.09
C VAL A 162 -5.02 18.81 -4.32
N ASP A 163 -5.79 19.88 -4.35
CA ASP A 163 -6.62 20.23 -5.51
C ASP A 163 -5.76 20.51 -6.75
N ALA A 164 -4.70 21.32 -6.63
CA ALA A 164 -3.80 21.58 -7.75
C ALA A 164 -3.11 20.31 -8.27
N TYR A 165 -2.69 19.43 -7.38
CA TYR A 165 -2.03 18.20 -7.76
C TYR A 165 -3.00 17.22 -8.44
N TYR A 166 -4.13 16.91 -7.80
CA TYR A 166 -5.11 15.95 -8.32
C TYR A 166 -5.93 16.48 -9.48
N SER A 167 -6.53 17.64 -9.31
CA SER A 167 -7.48 18.19 -10.29
C SER A 167 -6.77 18.78 -11.49
N THR A 168 -5.58 19.34 -11.31
CA THR A 168 -4.86 20.03 -12.38
C THR A 168 -3.75 19.16 -12.97
N ALA A 169 -2.77 18.74 -12.16
CA ALA A 169 -1.60 18.04 -12.69
C ALA A 169 -1.97 16.65 -13.21
N LEU A 170 -2.57 15.80 -12.37
CA LEU A 170 -2.87 14.41 -12.76
C LEU A 170 -4.00 14.33 -13.80
N SER A 171 -5.09 15.09 -13.62
CA SER A 171 -6.26 14.98 -14.50
C SER A 171 -6.07 15.64 -15.87
N TYR A 172 -5.38 16.77 -15.94
CA TYR A 172 -5.23 17.51 -17.21
C TYR A 172 -3.98 17.16 -17.98
N GLN A 173 -2.89 16.81 -17.30
CA GLN A 173 -1.60 16.63 -17.95
C GLN A 173 -1.38 15.18 -18.37
N TYR A 174 -1.87 14.22 -17.60
CA TYR A 174 -1.55 12.79 -17.79
C TYR A 174 -2.76 11.91 -18.13
N LEU A 175 -3.98 12.32 -17.81
CA LEU A 175 -5.19 11.53 -18.03
C LEU A 175 -6.12 12.23 -19.04
N GLN A 176 -6.02 11.81 -20.29
CA GLN A 176 -6.76 12.45 -21.39
C GLN A 176 -8.21 11.98 -21.52
N ASN A 177 -8.62 10.93 -20.79
CA ASN A 177 -10.00 10.44 -20.85
C ASN A 177 -10.76 10.62 -19.54
N PRO A 178 -12.10 10.92 -19.60
CA PRO A 178 -12.91 11.13 -18.40
C PRO A 178 -12.98 9.92 -17.46
N GLU A 179 -12.96 8.70 -18.00
CA GLU A 179 -13.02 7.46 -17.22
C GLU A 179 -11.80 7.30 -16.32
N SER A 180 -10.61 7.67 -16.80
CA SER A 180 -9.39 7.65 -15.98
C SER A 180 -9.46 8.64 -14.82
N LYS A 181 -10.14 9.76 -14.99
CA LYS A 181 -10.36 10.72 -13.90
C LYS A 181 -11.27 10.12 -12.82
N GLU A 182 -12.39 9.51 -13.20
CA GLU A 182 -13.29 8.83 -12.26
C GLU A 182 -12.56 7.70 -11.51
N MET A 183 -11.68 6.98 -12.20
CA MET A 183 -10.85 5.94 -11.56
C MET A 183 -9.81 6.53 -10.61
N LEU A 184 -9.23 7.69 -10.92
CA LEU A 184 -8.32 8.38 -10.02
C LEU A 184 -9.04 8.86 -8.75
N ASP A 185 -10.24 9.44 -8.90
CA ASP A 185 -11.07 9.85 -7.77
C ASP A 185 -11.40 8.64 -6.88
N LEU A 186 -11.77 7.51 -7.47
CA LEU A 186 -12.02 6.26 -6.75
C LEU A 186 -10.77 5.74 -6.01
N ILE A 187 -9.60 5.80 -6.64
CA ILE A 187 -8.32 5.45 -6.02
C ILE A 187 -8.06 6.33 -4.79
N TYR A 188 -8.27 7.63 -4.93
CA TYR A 188 -8.06 8.59 -3.85
C TYR A 188 -9.03 8.40 -2.68
N ASP A 189 -10.32 8.24 -2.98
CA ASP A 189 -11.36 8.04 -1.97
C ASP A 189 -11.24 6.71 -1.21
N SER A 190 -10.54 5.75 -1.80
CA SER A 190 -10.32 4.41 -1.23
C SER A 190 -8.96 4.22 -0.55
N LEU A 191 -8.18 5.31 -0.34
CA LEU A 191 -6.88 5.21 0.33
C LEU A 191 -6.99 4.53 1.68
N THR A 192 -6.20 3.48 1.86
CA THR A 192 -6.24 2.63 3.05
C THR A 192 -4.84 2.46 3.62
N PHE A 193 -4.71 2.79 4.91
CA PHE A 193 -3.47 2.63 5.63
C PHE A 193 -3.43 1.26 6.31
N ASP A 194 -2.47 0.44 5.96
CA ASP A 194 -2.26 -0.87 6.59
C ASP A 194 -1.30 -0.77 7.77
N PHE A 195 -1.83 -0.97 8.98
CA PHE A 195 -1.04 -0.93 10.20
C PHE A 195 0.08 -1.96 10.21
N SER A 196 -0.15 -3.17 9.68
CA SER A 196 0.86 -4.23 9.63
C SER A 196 2.04 -3.87 8.73
N GLY A 197 1.77 -3.12 7.66
CA GLY A 197 2.78 -2.57 6.77
C GLY A 197 3.58 -1.44 7.43
N ALA A 198 2.88 -0.44 7.96
CA ALA A 198 3.49 0.72 8.59
C ALA A 198 4.33 0.36 9.82
N CYS A 199 3.85 -0.59 10.63
CA CYS A 199 4.53 -1.06 11.83
C CYS A 199 5.36 -2.34 11.60
N SER A 200 5.70 -2.67 10.37
CA SER A 200 6.40 -3.92 10.02
C SER A 200 7.73 -4.09 10.77
N ASN A 201 8.44 -3.00 11.06
CA ASN A 201 9.68 -3.00 11.84
C ASN A 201 9.49 -3.30 13.33
N ILE A 202 8.28 -3.15 13.85
CA ILE A 202 7.92 -3.46 15.24
C ILE A 202 7.38 -4.89 15.33
N ILE A 203 6.60 -5.31 14.33
CA ILE A 203 6.01 -6.66 14.23
C ILE A 203 7.03 -7.62 13.64
N MET A 204 8.08 -7.89 14.40
CA MET A 204 9.16 -8.77 13.99
C MET A 204 9.21 -10.05 14.85
N ASN A 205 9.73 -11.13 14.28
CA ASN A 205 10.11 -12.32 15.05
C ASN A 205 11.45 -12.09 15.77
N ASN A 206 11.85 -13.06 16.61
CA ASN A 206 13.13 -13.03 17.33
C ASN A 206 14.36 -13.04 16.42
N GLY A 207 14.20 -13.30 15.11
CA GLY A 207 15.26 -13.28 14.09
C GLY A 207 15.33 -11.95 13.31
N GLY A 208 14.54 -10.94 13.67
CA GLY A 208 14.54 -9.63 13.01
C GLY A 208 13.84 -9.62 11.63
N GLN A 209 13.06 -10.66 11.31
CA GLN A 209 12.26 -10.68 10.09
C GLN A 209 10.86 -10.13 10.37
N SER A 210 10.35 -9.26 9.53
CA SER A 210 8.96 -8.82 9.58
C SER A 210 8.02 -9.87 8.99
N LEU A 211 6.77 -9.88 9.44
CA LEU A 211 5.74 -10.75 8.86
C LEU A 211 5.61 -10.50 7.34
N ARG A 212 5.63 -9.25 6.94
CA ARG A 212 5.52 -8.82 5.53
C ARG A 212 6.64 -9.40 4.66
N ASP A 213 7.89 -9.32 5.13
CA ASP A 213 9.04 -9.84 4.37
C ASP A 213 9.01 -11.36 4.19
N VAL A 214 8.40 -12.06 5.13
CA VAL A 214 8.20 -13.52 5.03
C VAL A 214 7.04 -13.88 4.11
N LEU A 215 5.99 -13.07 4.08
CA LEU A 215 4.81 -13.34 3.26
C LEU A 215 5.03 -13.03 1.77
N ARG A 216 5.70 -11.91 1.44
CA ARG A 216 5.93 -11.48 0.05
C ARG A 216 6.47 -12.56 -0.87
N PRO A 217 7.55 -13.31 -0.53
CA PRO A 217 8.06 -14.39 -1.37
C PRO A 217 7.09 -15.56 -1.52
N LEU A 218 6.18 -15.76 -0.55
CA LEU A 218 5.17 -16.80 -0.64
C LEU A 218 4.09 -16.44 -1.65
N PHE A 219 3.68 -15.17 -1.69
CA PHE A 219 2.70 -14.67 -2.65
C PHE A 219 3.23 -14.71 -4.10
N SER A 220 4.45 -14.27 -4.33
CA SER A 220 5.05 -14.25 -5.67
C SER A 220 5.64 -15.59 -6.13
N GLY A 221 5.78 -16.55 -5.23
CA GLY A 221 6.39 -17.85 -5.50
C GLY A 221 5.40 -18.93 -5.93
N LYS A 222 5.82 -20.18 -5.76
CA LYS A 222 5.01 -21.39 -5.99
C LYS A 222 4.81 -22.22 -4.70
N SER A 223 4.99 -21.59 -3.55
CA SER A 223 4.96 -22.27 -2.27
C SER A 223 3.53 -22.41 -1.74
N THR A 224 3.18 -23.59 -1.28
CA THR A 224 1.91 -23.88 -0.58
C THR A 224 2.01 -23.70 0.94
N LYS A 225 3.11 -23.13 1.45
CA LYS A 225 3.40 -23.07 2.89
C LYS A 225 2.77 -21.87 3.61
N LEU A 226 1.95 -21.06 2.93
CA LEU A 226 1.42 -19.83 3.51
C LEU A 226 0.62 -20.10 4.79
N GLY A 227 -0.35 -21.00 4.77
CA GLY A 227 -1.18 -21.30 5.95
C GLY A 227 -0.36 -21.73 7.17
N SER A 228 0.63 -22.62 6.97
CA SER A 228 1.52 -23.03 8.06
C SER A 228 2.44 -21.89 8.54
N THR A 229 2.81 -20.99 7.66
CA THR A 229 3.59 -19.79 8.01
C THR A 229 2.76 -18.82 8.85
N LEU A 230 1.53 -18.52 8.46
CA LEU A 230 0.62 -17.67 9.22
C LEU A 230 0.43 -18.20 10.64
N THR A 231 0.13 -19.50 10.80
CA THR A 231 -0.02 -20.13 12.12
C THR A 231 1.27 -20.07 12.95
N LYS A 232 2.43 -20.29 12.33
CA LYS A 232 3.72 -20.21 13.03
C LYS A 232 4.01 -18.81 13.57
N TRP A 233 3.54 -17.78 12.89
CA TRP A 233 3.79 -16.40 13.27
C TRP A 233 2.82 -15.86 14.34
N GLU A 234 1.72 -16.51 14.60
CA GLU A 234 0.67 -16.05 15.52
C GLU A 234 1.22 -15.65 16.90
N LYS A 235 2.00 -16.53 17.53
CA LYS A 235 2.55 -16.27 18.88
C LYS A 235 3.51 -15.08 18.91
N SER A 236 4.38 -14.94 17.92
CA SER A 236 5.37 -13.85 17.87
C SER A 236 4.71 -12.52 17.55
N THR A 237 3.74 -12.52 16.64
CA THR A 237 2.99 -11.33 16.25
C THR A 237 2.15 -10.82 17.42
N ASN A 238 1.37 -11.69 18.08
CA ASN A 238 0.58 -11.28 19.25
C ASN A 238 1.46 -10.77 20.40
N LYS A 239 2.65 -11.35 20.60
CA LYS A 239 3.60 -10.83 21.59
C LYS A 239 4.11 -9.42 21.25
N ALA A 240 4.35 -9.15 19.97
CA ALA A 240 4.75 -7.80 19.52
C ALA A 240 3.61 -6.80 19.66
N LEU A 241 2.40 -7.18 19.25
CA LEU A 241 1.20 -6.36 19.37
C LEU A 241 0.83 -6.07 20.84
N GLY A 242 1.01 -7.04 21.76
CA GLY A 242 0.84 -6.82 23.20
C GLY A 242 1.73 -5.69 23.72
N LYS A 243 3.00 -5.63 23.30
CA LYS A 243 3.87 -4.51 23.69
C LYS A 243 3.43 -3.16 23.13
N ILE A 244 2.83 -3.14 21.94
CA ILE A 244 2.26 -1.92 21.35
C ILE A 244 1.03 -1.50 22.18
N ASN A 245 0.15 -2.43 22.53
CA ASN A 245 -1.02 -2.17 23.34
C ASN A 245 -0.63 -1.65 24.73
N ASP A 246 0.36 -2.28 25.39
CA ASP A 246 0.89 -1.83 26.68
C ASP A 246 1.41 -0.38 26.58
N PHE A 247 2.21 -0.09 25.54
CA PHE A 247 2.74 1.26 25.30
C PHE A 247 1.62 2.28 25.05
N LEU A 248 0.60 1.93 24.27
CA LEU A 248 -0.52 2.83 23.99
C LEU A 248 -1.40 3.06 25.25
N ALA A 249 -1.54 2.05 26.11
CA ALA A 249 -2.25 2.20 27.38
C ALA A 249 -1.51 3.10 28.38
N ASP A 250 -0.18 3.14 28.31
CA ASP A 250 0.65 4.03 29.15
C ASP A 250 0.64 5.49 28.66
N LEU A 251 0.17 5.76 27.44
CA LEU A 251 -0.08 7.11 26.94
C LEU A 251 -1.43 7.57 27.49
N GLU A 252 -1.42 8.13 28.71
CA GLU A 252 -2.59 8.84 29.24
C GLU A 252 -2.90 10.06 28.35
N TYR A 253 -4.07 10.03 27.70
CA TYR A 253 -4.66 11.16 26.99
C TYR A 253 -5.62 11.92 27.90
#